data_8c381d072591449bbeed7476572ef0a0
#
_entry.id   8c381d072591449bbeed7476572ef0a0
#
_cell.length_a   1.000
_cell.length_b   1.000
_cell.length_c   1.000
_cell.angle_alpha   90.00
_cell.angle_beta   90.00
_cell.angle_gamma   90.00
#
_symmetry.space_group_name_H-M   'P 1'
#
loop_
_entity.id
_entity.type
_entity.pdbx_description
1 polymer ?
#
loop_
_entity_poly.entity_id
_entity_poly.type
_entity_poly.pdbx_seq_one_letter_code
_entity_poly.pdbx_strand_id
1 'polypeptide(L)'
;MILTVSASVIGLVLGMALAVAGISRSRWLRWPARVYTDIFRGLPEVVIILLIGLGVGPVVGGLTGNNPYPLGIAALGLMAAAYVGEIFRSGIQSVEPGQLEASRALGFSYQSSMRQVVVPQGCGGCCLR
;
A
#
# COMPACT_ATOMS: atom_id res chain seq x y z
N MET A 1 -18.71 11.69 3.02
CA MET A 1 -17.54 12.30 2.36
C MET A 1 -16.28 12.33 3.25
N ILE A 2 -16.35 12.78 4.49
CA ILE A 2 -15.17 12.85 5.39
C ILE A 2 -14.54 11.47 5.57
N LEU A 3 -15.33 10.43 5.82
CA LEU A 3 -14.87 9.05 6.02
C LEU A 3 -14.10 8.52 4.79
N THR A 4 -14.67 8.73 3.60
CA THR A 4 -14.04 8.27 2.34
C THR A 4 -12.74 9.01 2.05
N VAL A 5 -12.71 10.32 2.20
CA VAL A 5 -11.51 11.13 1.97
C VAL A 5 -10.41 10.76 2.96
N SER A 6 -10.73 10.67 4.25
CA SER A 6 -9.77 10.32 5.28
C SER A 6 -9.19 8.91 5.08
N ALA A 7 -10.04 7.93 4.78
CA ALA A 7 -9.61 6.57 4.50
C ALA A 7 -8.74 6.49 3.23
N SER A 8 -9.09 7.25 2.17
CA SER A 8 -8.30 7.30 0.94
C SER A 8 -6.92 7.91 1.15
N VAL A 9 -6.81 8.99 1.92
CA VAL A 9 -5.52 9.62 2.23
C VAL A 9 -4.64 8.67 3.04
N ILE A 10 -5.19 8.04 4.08
CA ILE A 10 -4.47 7.04 4.89
C ILE A 10 -4.04 5.86 4.01
N GLY A 11 -4.96 5.34 3.19
CA GLY A 11 -4.70 4.24 2.28
C GLY A 11 -3.60 4.54 1.27
N LEU A 12 -3.59 5.76 0.71
CA LEU A 12 -2.56 6.18 -0.24
C LEU A 12 -1.17 6.28 0.44
N VAL A 13 -1.09 6.96 1.57
CA VAL A 13 0.19 7.16 2.28
C VAL A 13 0.77 5.83 2.77
N LEU A 14 -0.04 5.01 3.45
CA LEU A 14 0.38 3.70 3.92
C LEU A 14 0.64 2.72 2.76
N GLY A 15 -0.17 2.76 1.70
CA GLY A 15 0.00 1.94 0.52
C GLY A 15 1.31 2.24 -0.21
N MET A 16 1.67 3.51 -0.37
CA MET A 16 2.98 3.89 -0.91
C MET A 16 4.14 3.40 -0.03
N ALA A 17 4.03 3.53 1.29
CA ALA A 17 5.03 3.02 2.22
C ALA A 17 5.18 1.49 2.11
N LEU A 18 4.07 0.75 2.02
CA LEU A 18 4.06 -0.70 1.82
C LEU A 18 4.65 -1.10 0.46
N ALA A 19 4.37 -0.36 -0.62
CA ALA A 19 4.96 -0.60 -1.93
C ALA A 19 6.49 -0.46 -1.89
N VAL A 20 6.99 0.61 -1.29
CA VAL A 20 8.44 0.84 -1.12
C VAL A 20 9.07 -0.25 -0.25
N ALA A 21 8.43 -0.62 0.86
CA ALA A 21 8.88 -1.71 1.72
C ALA A 21 8.89 -3.06 0.98
N GLY A 22 7.86 -3.32 0.16
CA GLY A 22 7.73 -4.55 -0.62
C GLY A 22 8.79 -4.72 -1.73
N ILE A 23 9.34 -3.60 -2.25
CA ILE A 23 10.40 -3.57 -3.28
C ILE A 23 11.80 -3.50 -2.64
N SER A 24 11.87 -3.18 -1.34
CA SER A 24 13.14 -3.06 -0.62
C SER A 24 13.99 -4.33 -0.73
N ARG A 25 15.31 -4.15 -0.83
CA ARG A 25 16.29 -5.25 -0.81
C ARG A 25 16.33 -5.98 0.54
N SER A 26 15.90 -5.33 1.63
CA SER A 26 15.88 -5.91 2.97
C SER A 26 14.73 -6.92 3.09
N ARG A 27 15.07 -8.17 3.39
CA ARG A 27 14.09 -9.25 3.65
C ARG A 27 13.19 -8.92 4.85
N TRP A 28 13.73 -8.22 5.85
CA TRP A 28 13.03 -7.83 7.07
C TRP A 28 11.88 -6.84 6.84
N LEU A 29 12.01 -5.94 5.84
CA LEU A 29 10.94 -5.01 5.47
C LEU A 29 9.96 -5.63 4.47
N ARG A 30 10.48 -6.44 3.56
CA ARG A 30 9.69 -7.03 2.48
C ARG A 30 8.72 -8.11 2.98
N TRP A 31 9.15 -8.92 3.96
CA TRP A 31 8.33 -10.02 4.45
C TRP A 31 7.07 -9.55 5.18
N PRO A 32 7.13 -8.64 6.18
CA PRO A 32 5.93 -8.15 6.85
C PRO A 32 5.00 -7.37 5.91
N ALA A 33 5.54 -6.61 4.94
CA ALA A 33 4.72 -5.90 3.96
C ALA A 33 3.91 -6.87 3.09
N ARG A 34 4.50 -8.00 2.66
CA ARG A 34 3.79 -9.03 1.89
C ARG A 34 2.73 -9.73 2.73
N VAL A 35 3.08 -10.18 3.92
CA VAL A 35 2.14 -10.86 4.82
C VAL A 35 0.93 -9.95 5.10
N TYR A 36 1.17 -8.68 5.36
CA TYR A 36 0.10 -7.70 5.53
C TYR A 36 -0.82 -7.62 4.30
N THR A 37 -0.22 -7.45 3.12
CA THR A 37 -0.97 -7.34 1.86
C THR A 37 -1.77 -8.61 1.58
N ASP A 38 -1.18 -9.79 1.79
CA ASP A 38 -1.83 -11.08 1.52
C ASP A 38 -3.02 -11.32 2.47
N ILE A 39 -2.88 -10.98 3.75
CA ILE A 39 -3.96 -11.10 4.74
C ILE A 39 -5.12 -10.17 4.39
N PHE A 40 -4.83 -8.88 4.19
CA PHE A 40 -5.89 -7.88 3.97
C PHE A 40 -6.58 -8.02 2.61
N ARG A 41 -5.93 -8.60 1.61
CA ARG A 41 -6.54 -8.91 0.31
C ARG A 41 -7.19 -10.29 0.24
N GLY A 42 -6.78 -11.20 1.11
CA GLY A 42 -7.36 -12.55 1.20
C GLY A 42 -8.68 -12.61 1.98
N LEU A 43 -8.98 -11.61 2.79
CA LEU A 43 -10.20 -11.55 3.58
C LEU A 43 -11.26 -10.66 2.91
N PRO A 44 -12.54 -11.05 2.96
CA PRO A 44 -13.63 -10.18 2.53
C PRO A 44 -13.65 -8.87 3.32
N GLU A 45 -13.92 -7.77 2.63
CA GLU A 45 -13.94 -6.42 3.21
C GLU A 45 -14.84 -6.32 4.44
N VAL A 46 -16.01 -6.93 4.37
CA VAL A 46 -17.00 -6.94 5.46
C VAL A 46 -16.43 -7.60 6.72
N VAL A 47 -15.66 -8.68 6.56
CA VAL A 47 -15.05 -9.40 7.68
C VAL A 47 -14.03 -8.51 8.41
N ILE A 48 -13.23 -7.76 7.69
CA ILE A 48 -12.23 -6.85 8.27
C ILE A 48 -12.92 -5.72 9.05
N ILE A 49 -13.98 -5.13 8.46
CA ILE A 49 -14.76 -4.08 9.13
C ILE A 49 -15.40 -4.61 10.42
N LEU A 50 -15.99 -5.80 10.37
CA LEU A 50 -16.58 -6.44 11.55
C LEU A 50 -15.51 -6.79 12.60
N LEU A 51 -14.37 -7.30 12.19
CA LEU A 51 -13.29 -7.70 13.09
C LEU A 51 -12.70 -6.50 13.81
N ILE A 52 -12.50 -5.38 13.11
CA ILE A 52 -12.03 -4.13 13.70
C ILE A 52 -13.14 -3.49 14.54
N GLY A 53 -14.38 -3.43 14.03
CA GLY A 53 -15.51 -2.82 14.74
C GLY A 53 -15.88 -3.56 16.02
N LEU A 54 -16.02 -4.90 15.97
CA LEU A 54 -16.43 -5.70 17.10
C LEU A 54 -15.25 -6.12 18.01
N GLY A 55 -14.06 -6.33 17.41
CA GLY A 55 -12.88 -6.77 18.16
C GLY A 55 -12.18 -5.60 18.87
N VAL A 56 -11.95 -4.50 18.16
CA VAL A 56 -11.23 -3.33 18.69
C VAL A 56 -12.19 -2.31 19.30
N GLY A 57 -13.43 -2.24 18.79
CA GLY A 57 -14.44 -1.30 19.22
C GLY A 57 -14.66 -1.23 20.74
N PRO A 58 -14.89 -2.34 21.43
CA PRO A 58 -15.09 -2.36 22.89
C PRO A 58 -13.87 -1.87 23.68
N VAL A 59 -12.66 -2.11 23.16
CA VAL A 59 -11.41 -1.73 23.83
C VAL A 59 -11.13 -0.23 23.67
N VAL A 60 -11.41 0.33 22.50
CA VAL A 60 -11.12 1.73 22.16
C VAL A 60 -12.33 2.63 22.39
N GLY A 61 -13.52 2.06 22.59
CA GLY A 61 -14.78 2.80 22.78
C GLY A 61 -14.72 3.82 23.93
N GLY A 62 -13.97 3.53 24.99
CA GLY A 62 -13.72 4.46 26.09
C GLY A 62 -12.91 5.70 25.68
N LEU A 63 -12.04 5.58 24.68
CA LEU A 63 -11.20 6.68 24.16
C LEU A 63 -11.90 7.48 23.05
N THR A 64 -12.74 6.82 22.26
CA THR A 64 -13.42 7.43 21.11
C THR A 64 -14.84 7.90 21.41
N GLY A 65 -15.28 7.84 22.69
CA GLY A 65 -16.62 8.27 23.07
C GLY A 65 -17.74 7.45 22.40
N ASN A 66 -17.50 6.18 22.12
CA ASN A 66 -18.42 5.27 21.42
C ASN A 66 -18.75 5.69 19.98
N ASN A 67 -17.89 6.48 19.35
CA ASN A 67 -18.06 6.95 17.98
C ASN A 67 -17.51 5.91 17.00
N PRO A 68 -18.31 5.35 16.06
CA PRO A 68 -17.87 4.32 15.13
C PRO A 68 -16.99 4.85 13.96
N TYR A 69 -17.00 6.17 13.72
CA TYR A 69 -16.29 6.76 12.58
C TYR A 69 -14.78 6.52 12.56
N PRO A 70 -14.03 6.68 13.68
CA PRO A 70 -12.59 6.46 13.67
C PRO A 70 -12.20 5.02 13.34
N LEU A 71 -12.98 4.05 13.82
CA LEU A 71 -12.77 2.62 13.55
C LEU A 71 -13.07 2.28 12.09
N GLY A 72 -14.14 2.87 11.52
CA GLY A 72 -14.45 2.74 10.10
C GLY A 72 -13.36 3.33 9.21
N ILE A 73 -12.84 4.51 9.55
CA ILE A 73 -11.71 5.13 8.83
C ILE A 73 -10.47 4.24 8.90
N ALA A 74 -10.16 3.69 10.08
CA ALA A 74 -9.01 2.81 10.25
C ALA A 74 -9.16 1.52 9.43
N ALA A 75 -10.32 0.85 9.49
CA ALA A 75 -10.58 -0.37 8.74
C ALA A 75 -10.45 -0.15 7.22
N LEU A 76 -11.14 0.86 6.68
CA LEU A 76 -11.11 1.18 5.27
C LEU A 76 -9.73 1.68 4.81
N GLY A 77 -9.05 2.46 5.64
CA GLY A 77 -7.70 2.96 5.36
C GLY A 77 -6.66 1.84 5.29
N LEU A 78 -6.72 0.88 6.22
CA LEU A 78 -5.84 -0.29 6.21
C LEU A 78 -6.09 -1.17 4.97
N MET A 79 -7.34 -1.39 4.60
CA MET A 79 -7.66 -2.13 3.38
C MET A 79 -7.18 -1.41 2.13
N ALA A 80 -7.50 -0.12 2.01
CA ALA A 80 -7.06 0.70 0.88
C ALA A 80 -5.53 0.68 0.75
N ALA A 81 -4.80 0.70 1.87
CA ALA A 81 -3.35 0.61 1.89
C ALA A 81 -2.83 -0.70 1.27
N ALA A 82 -3.47 -1.84 1.55
CA ALA A 82 -3.08 -3.12 0.98
C ALA A 82 -3.29 -3.16 -0.54
N TYR A 83 -4.43 -2.67 -1.04
CA TYR A 83 -4.72 -2.61 -2.47
C TYR A 83 -3.81 -1.63 -3.21
N VAL A 84 -3.68 -0.41 -2.69
CA VAL A 84 -2.82 0.64 -3.27
C VAL A 84 -1.37 0.18 -3.28
N GLY A 85 -0.89 -0.40 -2.18
CA GLY A 85 0.47 -0.93 -2.07
C GLY A 85 0.78 -1.98 -3.14
N GLU A 86 -0.15 -2.89 -3.39
CA GLU A 86 0.04 -3.94 -4.40
C GLU A 86 -0.06 -3.40 -5.83
N ILE A 87 -0.95 -2.43 -6.10
CA ILE A 87 -1.05 -1.77 -7.41
C ILE A 87 0.28 -1.09 -7.75
N PHE A 88 0.85 -0.30 -6.83
CA PHE A 88 2.14 0.34 -7.06
C PHE A 88 3.27 -0.67 -7.22
N ARG A 89 3.28 -1.70 -6.38
CA ARG A 89 4.29 -2.76 -6.47
C ARG A 89 4.24 -3.49 -7.81
N SER A 90 3.06 -3.89 -8.25
CA SER A 90 2.87 -4.58 -9.53
C SER A 90 3.22 -3.69 -10.71
N GLY A 91 2.84 -2.40 -10.66
CA GLY A 91 3.20 -1.42 -11.67
C GLY A 91 4.72 -1.24 -11.82
N ILE A 92 5.45 -1.16 -10.71
CA ILE A 92 6.91 -1.05 -10.75
C ILE A 92 7.57 -2.36 -11.27
N GLN A 93 7.00 -3.51 -10.89
CA GLN A 93 7.52 -4.81 -11.33
C GLN A 93 7.18 -5.15 -12.79
N SER A 94 6.20 -4.47 -13.39
CA SER A 94 5.84 -4.65 -14.81
C SER A 94 6.81 -3.96 -15.77
N VAL A 95 7.68 -3.08 -15.28
CA VAL A 95 8.71 -2.43 -16.10
C VAL A 95 9.76 -3.47 -16.51
N GLU A 96 10.06 -3.53 -17.82
CA GLU A 96 11.04 -4.49 -18.34
C GLU A 96 12.42 -4.33 -17.69
N PRO A 97 13.04 -5.44 -17.26
CA PRO A 97 14.37 -5.43 -16.64
C PRO A 97 15.43 -4.72 -17.52
N GLY A 98 15.29 -4.79 -18.85
CA GLY A 98 16.16 -4.13 -19.79
C GLY A 98 16.22 -2.61 -19.64
N GLN A 99 15.15 -1.97 -19.18
CA GLN A 99 15.15 -0.52 -18.92
C GLN A 99 16.05 -0.16 -17.74
N LEU A 100 16.06 -0.98 -16.72
CA LEU A 100 16.95 -0.80 -15.59
C LEU A 100 18.42 -1.06 -15.98
N GLU A 101 18.68 -2.09 -16.78
CA GLU A 101 20.02 -2.43 -17.25
C GLU A 101 20.56 -1.35 -18.20
N ALA A 102 19.75 -0.87 -19.15
CA ALA A 102 20.10 0.21 -20.05
C ALA A 102 20.44 1.51 -19.30
N SER A 103 19.64 1.89 -18.32
CA SER A 103 19.91 3.08 -17.51
C SER A 103 21.22 2.96 -16.73
N ARG A 104 21.54 1.78 -16.22
CA ARG A 104 22.81 1.51 -15.52
C ARG A 104 24.00 1.51 -16.46
N ALA A 105 23.84 1.05 -17.71
CA ALA A 105 24.87 1.12 -18.74
C ALA A 105 25.22 2.58 -19.11
N LEU A 106 24.24 3.50 -18.99
CA LEU A 106 24.43 4.94 -19.13
C LEU A 106 25.06 5.62 -17.91
N GLY A 107 25.44 4.85 -16.88
CA GLY A 107 26.13 5.37 -15.69
C GLY A 107 25.21 5.84 -14.54
N PHE A 108 23.89 5.61 -14.65
CA PHE A 108 22.99 5.94 -13.55
C PHE A 108 23.20 4.99 -12.34
N SER A 109 23.14 5.55 -11.13
CA SER A 109 23.09 4.73 -9.93
C SER A 109 21.76 3.97 -9.86
N TYR A 110 21.69 2.87 -9.08
CA TYR A 110 20.46 2.11 -8.92
C TYR A 110 19.28 2.97 -8.44
N GLN A 111 19.53 3.86 -7.48
CA GLN A 111 18.49 4.76 -6.97
C GLN A 111 18.02 5.77 -8.00
N SER A 112 18.94 6.32 -8.80
CA SER A 112 18.60 7.25 -9.88
C SER A 112 17.80 6.55 -10.98
N SER A 113 18.20 5.34 -11.38
CA SER A 113 17.48 4.52 -12.35
C SER A 113 16.06 4.18 -11.87
N MET A 114 15.91 3.79 -10.60
CA MET A 114 14.59 3.53 -10.03
C MET A 114 13.71 4.78 -10.04
N ARG A 115 14.23 5.92 -9.60
CA ARG A 115 13.45 7.17 -9.45
C ARG A 115 13.11 7.84 -10.78
N GLN A 116 14.02 7.81 -11.76
CA GLN A 116 13.90 8.57 -13.01
C GLN A 116 13.39 7.74 -14.17
N VAL A 117 13.55 6.42 -14.14
CA VAL A 117 13.16 5.52 -15.23
C VAL A 117 12.05 4.57 -14.80
N VAL A 118 12.29 3.75 -13.78
CA VAL A 118 11.38 2.65 -13.42
C VAL A 118 10.09 3.14 -12.78
N VAL A 119 10.17 4.02 -11.78
CA VAL A 119 8.98 4.52 -11.07
C VAL A 119 8.04 5.30 -11.98
N PRO A 120 8.48 6.27 -12.81
CA PRO A 120 7.59 6.98 -13.70
C PRO A 120 6.93 6.08 -14.75
N GLN A 121 7.66 5.11 -15.29
CA GLN A 121 7.11 4.15 -16.25
C GLN A 121 6.12 3.19 -15.58
N GLY A 122 6.43 2.68 -14.38
CA GLY A 122 5.54 1.82 -13.62
C GLY A 122 4.23 2.52 -13.24
N CYS A 123 4.29 3.78 -12.82
CA CYS A 123 3.09 4.57 -12.53
C CYS A 123 2.29 4.91 -13.80
N GLY A 124 2.96 5.24 -14.91
CA GLY A 124 2.30 5.50 -16.19
C GLY A 124 1.60 4.27 -16.77
N GLY A 125 2.20 3.09 -16.62
CA GLY A 125 1.62 1.82 -17.06
C GLY A 125 0.35 1.42 -16.30
N CYS A 126 0.19 1.85 -15.05
CA CYS A 126 -1.03 1.62 -14.27
C CYS A 126 -2.23 2.46 -14.75
N CYS A 127 -2.00 3.61 -15.40
CA CYS A 127 -3.08 4.49 -15.88
C CYS A 127 -3.55 4.17 -17.32
N LEU A 128 -2.81 3.36 -18.08
CA LEU A 128 -3.07 3.11 -19.51
C LEU A 128 -3.53 1.69 -19.84
N ARG A 129 -3.80 0.87 -18.85
CA ARG A 129 -4.42 -0.47 -18.97
C ARG A 129 -5.68 -0.50 -18.12
#